data_952751ff7ba950e9e782d07ecbe06739
#
_entry.id   952751ff7ba950e9e782d07ecbe06739
#
_cell.length_a   1.000
_cell.length_b   1.000
_cell.length_c   1.000
_cell.angle_alpha   90.00
_cell.angle_beta   90.00
_cell.angle_gamma   90.00
#
_symmetry.space_group_name_H-M   'P 1'
#
loop_
_entity.id
_entity.type
_entity.pdbx_description
1 polymer ?
#
loop_
_entity_poly.entity_id
_entity_poly.type
_entity_poly.pdbx_seq_one_letter_code
_entity_poly.pdbx_strand_id
1 'polypeptide(L)'
;MVNKNSKVIVQGFTGSEGSFHAGQMIEYGTNVVGGVTPGKGGQEHLGRPVFNTVKEAVEKTGADVSIIFVPPAFAADSIMEAADAGIKVIVAITEGIPVKDMMIAKKYIKERNVTLIGPNCPGVITPGEAKVGIMPGFVFKKGNIGIVSKSGTLTYEAADQIVKAGLGITTAIGIGGDPIIGTPTKEAVEMLMNDPDTHGIVMIGEIGGNYEPVAARWIKENGNKKPVVGFIAGQTAPPGRRMGHAGAIIGGAEDTAAAKMKIMRECGIHVVESPALIGESMLKALGKA
;
A
#
# COMPACT_ATOMS: atom_id res chain seq x y z
N MET A 1 -0.49 -6.44 -9.87
CA MET A 1 -1.16 -6.44 -8.53
C MET A 1 -2.66 -6.28 -8.69
N VAL A 2 -3.21 -5.08 -8.80
CA VAL A 2 -4.63 -4.87 -9.16
C VAL A 2 -4.74 -4.23 -10.54
N ASN A 3 -5.77 -4.54 -11.29
CA ASN A 3 -6.01 -4.03 -12.64
C ASN A 3 -7.52 -3.98 -12.95
N LYS A 4 -7.87 -3.59 -14.16
CA LYS A 4 -9.28 -3.47 -14.62
C LYS A 4 -10.09 -4.79 -14.54
N ASN A 5 -9.43 -5.94 -14.48
CA ASN A 5 -10.08 -7.25 -14.41
C ASN A 5 -10.23 -7.74 -12.95
N SER A 6 -9.59 -7.07 -11.97
CA SER A 6 -9.70 -7.43 -10.56
C SER A 6 -11.13 -7.26 -10.07
N LYS A 7 -11.68 -8.31 -9.47
CA LYS A 7 -13.02 -8.33 -8.89
C LYS A 7 -12.94 -8.06 -7.39
N VAL A 8 -13.37 -6.87 -6.99
CA VAL A 8 -13.19 -6.37 -5.63
C VAL A 8 -14.45 -6.55 -4.80
N ILE A 9 -14.31 -7.12 -3.60
CA ILE A 9 -15.34 -7.08 -2.54
C ILE A 9 -14.90 -6.20 -1.39
N VAL A 10 -15.87 -5.58 -0.72
CA VAL A 10 -15.66 -4.67 0.40
C VAL A 10 -16.15 -5.30 1.69
N GLN A 11 -15.29 -5.57 2.64
CA GLN A 11 -15.68 -5.98 4.00
C GLN A 11 -15.97 -4.73 4.85
N GLY A 12 -17.07 -4.76 5.59
CA GLY A 12 -17.63 -3.57 6.24
C GLY A 12 -18.42 -2.67 5.27
N PHE A 13 -18.96 -3.24 4.20
CA PHE A 13 -19.52 -2.57 3.03
C PHE A 13 -20.64 -1.57 3.37
N THR A 14 -21.49 -1.88 4.32
CA THR A 14 -22.63 -1.01 4.70
C THR A 14 -22.30 -0.06 5.87
N GLY A 15 -21.06 -0.09 6.38
CA GLY A 15 -20.56 0.90 7.35
C GLY A 15 -20.28 2.24 6.67
N SER A 16 -20.12 3.32 7.45
CA SER A 16 -19.88 4.67 6.91
C SER A 16 -18.65 4.74 6.00
N GLU A 17 -17.51 4.28 6.48
CA GLU A 17 -16.24 4.27 5.74
C GLU A 17 -16.30 3.33 4.52
N GLY A 18 -16.78 2.09 4.74
CA GLY A 18 -16.92 1.11 3.66
C GLY A 18 -17.83 1.59 2.55
N SER A 19 -18.97 2.19 2.90
CA SER A 19 -19.92 2.75 1.97
C SER A 19 -19.36 3.93 1.17
N PHE A 20 -18.74 4.89 1.86
CA PHE A 20 -18.16 6.08 1.24
C PHE A 20 -17.05 5.70 0.25
N HIS A 21 -16.07 4.93 0.71
CA HIS A 21 -14.93 4.57 -0.13
C HIS A 21 -15.27 3.56 -1.23
N ALA A 22 -16.25 2.66 -1.01
CA ALA A 22 -16.76 1.81 -2.07
C ALA A 22 -17.41 2.64 -3.19
N GLY A 23 -18.20 3.66 -2.85
CA GLY A 23 -18.76 4.62 -3.81
C GLY A 23 -17.67 5.30 -4.63
N GLN A 24 -16.60 5.78 -3.97
CA GLN A 24 -15.44 6.39 -4.64
C GLN A 24 -14.65 5.42 -5.52
N MET A 25 -14.56 4.14 -5.15
CA MET A 25 -13.94 3.12 -6.00
C MET A 25 -14.78 2.81 -7.24
N ILE A 26 -16.12 2.70 -7.08
CA ILE A 26 -17.06 2.49 -8.19
C ILE A 26 -17.00 3.68 -9.16
N GLU A 27 -17.04 4.91 -8.66
CA GLU A 27 -16.92 6.14 -9.45
C GLU A 27 -15.60 6.19 -10.23
N TYR A 28 -14.50 5.72 -9.64
CA TYR A 28 -13.20 5.61 -10.30
C TYR A 28 -13.17 4.58 -11.43
N GLY A 29 -14.14 3.67 -11.49
CA GLY A 29 -14.20 2.58 -12.46
C GLY A 29 -13.65 1.24 -11.95
N THR A 30 -13.37 1.12 -10.64
CA THR A 30 -12.97 -0.15 -10.03
C THR A 30 -14.14 -1.13 -10.09
N ASN A 31 -13.87 -2.36 -10.49
CA ASN A 31 -14.87 -3.42 -10.59
C ASN A 31 -15.23 -3.98 -9.19
N VAL A 32 -15.99 -3.21 -8.42
CA VAL A 32 -16.56 -3.64 -7.14
C VAL A 32 -17.75 -4.54 -7.44
N VAL A 33 -17.64 -5.82 -7.12
CA VAL A 33 -18.65 -6.85 -7.45
C VAL A 33 -19.61 -7.16 -6.32
N GLY A 34 -19.35 -6.66 -5.12
CA GLY A 34 -20.19 -6.84 -3.93
C GLY A 34 -19.50 -6.43 -2.66
N GLY A 35 -20.13 -6.69 -1.54
CA GLY A 35 -19.53 -6.47 -0.24
C GLY A 35 -20.06 -7.44 0.83
N VAL A 36 -19.37 -7.43 1.96
CA VAL A 36 -19.67 -8.30 3.10
C VAL A 36 -20.01 -7.47 4.31
N THR A 37 -21.18 -7.71 4.88
CA THR A 37 -21.62 -7.22 6.19
C THR A 37 -22.43 -8.31 6.85
N PRO A 38 -21.91 -8.99 7.89
CA PRO A 38 -22.63 -10.05 8.59
C PRO A 38 -24.03 -9.59 9.04
N GLY A 39 -25.04 -10.43 8.82
CA GLY A 39 -26.45 -10.14 9.15
C GLY A 39 -27.18 -9.28 8.12
N LYS A 40 -26.52 -8.82 7.03
CA LYS A 40 -27.14 -8.04 5.96
C LYS A 40 -27.11 -8.72 4.58
N GLY A 41 -26.74 -10.01 4.56
CA GLY A 41 -26.77 -10.80 3.34
C GLY A 41 -28.14 -10.80 2.67
N GLY A 42 -28.13 -10.79 1.32
CA GLY A 42 -29.35 -10.72 0.50
C GLY A 42 -29.88 -9.30 0.25
N GLN A 43 -29.30 -8.28 0.88
CA GLN A 43 -29.59 -6.87 0.58
C GLN A 43 -28.77 -6.38 -0.62
N GLU A 44 -29.14 -5.23 -1.14
CA GLU A 44 -28.36 -4.48 -2.13
C GLU A 44 -27.85 -3.18 -1.49
N HIS A 45 -26.60 -2.80 -1.80
CA HIS A 45 -26.00 -1.55 -1.38
C HIS A 45 -25.09 -0.99 -2.50
N LEU A 46 -25.25 0.30 -2.82
CA LEU A 46 -24.56 0.95 -3.95
C LEU A 46 -24.71 0.20 -5.29
N GLY A 47 -25.88 -0.42 -5.52
CA GLY A 47 -26.14 -1.23 -6.71
C GLY A 47 -25.32 -2.53 -6.77
N ARG A 48 -24.89 -3.05 -5.63
CA ARG A 48 -24.09 -4.29 -5.51
C ARG A 48 -24.66 -5.19 -4.41
N PRO A 49 -24.57 -6.53 -4.57
CA PRO A 49 -25.07 -7.46 -3.58
C PRO A 49 -24.26 -7.40 -2.29
N VAL A 50 -24.94 -7.59 -1.16
CA VAL A 50 -24.35 -7.75 0.17
C VAL A 50 -24.42 -9.21 0.58
N PHE A 51 -23.32 -9.72 1.11
CA PHE A 51 -23.16 -11.09 1.59
C PHE A 51 -22.88 -11.14 3.09
N ASN A 52 -23.16 -12.28 3.73
CA ASN A 52 -22.85 -12.48 5.14
C ASN A 52 -21.38 -12.88 5.38
N THR A 53 -20.76 -13.56 4.40
CA THR A 53 -19.38 -14.06 4.51
C THR A 53 -18.59 -13.77 3.24
N VAL A 54 -17.26 -13.72 3.38
CA VAL A 54 -16.35 -13.59 2.22
C VAL A 54 -16.46 -14.84 1.30
N LYS A 55 -16.59 -16.03 1.88
CA LYS A 55 -16.77 -17.27 1.12
C LYS A 55 -17.97 -17.19 0.20
N GLU A 56 -19.13 -16.80 0.72
CA GLU A 56 -20.35 -16.62 -0.07
C GLU A 56 -20.13 -15.59 -1.20
N ALA A 57 -19.49 -14.47 -0.90
CA ALA A 57 -19.19 -13.43 -1.88
C ALA A 57 -18.30 -13.97 -3.01
N VAL A 58 -17.23 -14.69 -2.68
CA VAL A 58 -16.32 -15.31 -3.68
C VAL A 58 -17.05 -16.32 -4.54
N GLU A 59 -17.83 -17.23 -3.94
CA GLU A 59 -18.59 -18.26 -4.68
C GLU A 59 -19.59 -17.64 -5.67
N LYS A 60 -20.23 -16.53 -5.32
CA LYS A 60 -21.24 -15.86 -6.15
C LYS A 60 -20.67 -14.92 -7.19
N THR A 61 -19.54 -14.27 -6.93
CA THR A 61 -19.00 -13.19 -7.78
C THR A 61 -17.68 -13.55 -8.46
N GLY A 62 -16.96 -14.54 -7.95
CA GLY A 62 -15.60 -14.85 -8.35
C GLY A 62 -14.60 -13.77 -7.95
N ALA A 63 -14.84 -13.07 -6.83
CA ALA A 63 -13.95 -12.04 -6.31
C ALA A 63 -12.55 -12.60 -6.02
N ASP A 64 -11.53 -11.81 -6.36
CA ASP A 64 -10.11 -12.14 -6.17
C ASP A 64 -9.37 -11.09 -5.32
N VAL A 65 -10.01 -9.96 -5.04
CA VAL A 65 -9.50 -8.88 -4.20
C VAL A 65 -10.50 -8.55 -3.10
N SER A 66 -10.02 -8.36 -1.87
CA SER A 66 -10.83 -7.88 -0.75
C SER A 66 -10.22 -6.62 -0.14
N ILE A 67 -11.05 -5.61 0.12
CA ILE A 67 -10.67 -4.43 0.89
C ILE A 67 -11.44 -4.39 2.21
N ILE A 68 -10.77 -4.04 3.31
CA ILE A 68 -11.27 -4.16 4.67
C ILE A 68 -11.41 -2.78 5.32
N PHE A 69 -12.65 -2.45 5.72
CA PHE A 69 -13.03 -1.24 6.47
C PHE A 69 -13.70 -1.58 7.81
N VAL A 70 -13.49 -2.77 8.34
CA VAL A 70 -14.07 -3.16 9.62
C VAL A 70 -13.32 -2.55 10.81
N PRO A 71 -13.95 -2.41 11.99
CA PRO A 71 -13.28 -1.93 13.19
C PRO A 71 -12.05 -2.77 13.57
N PRO A 72 -11.05 -2.19 14.28
CA PRO A 72 -9.78 -2.85 14.59
C PRO A 72 -9.91 -4.23 15.27
N ALA A 73 -10.90 -4.39 16.16
CA ALA A 73 -11.13 -5.65 16.87
C ALA A 73 -11.52 -6.83 15.96
N PHE A 74 -11.98 -6.57 14.74
CA PHE A 74 -12.46 -7.59 13.79
C PHE A 74 -11.58 -7.70 12.55
N ALA A 75 -10.62 -6.78 12.37
CA ALA A 75 -9.88 -6.68 11.12
C ALA A 75 -8.94 -7.87 10.88
N ALA A 76 -8.30 -8.41 11.92
CA ALA A 76 -7.44 -9.58 11.80
C ALA A 76 -8.25 -10.82 11.37
N ASP A 77 -9.44 -11.03 11.94
CA ASP A 77 -10.35 -12.11 11.53
C ASP A 77 -10.81 -11.93 10.09
N SER A 78 -11.12 -10.69 9.69
CA SER A 78 -11.50 -10.36 8.31
C SER A 78 -10.38 -10.65 7.30
N ILE A 79 -9.11 -10.44 7.67
CA ILE A 79 -7.95 -10.81 6.86
C ILE A 79 -7.89 -12.33 6.69
N MET A 80 -8.02 -13.07 7.79
CA MET A 80 -7.94 -14.54 7.77
C MET A 80 -9.13 -15.17 7.02
N GLU A 81 -10.34 -14.64 7.19
CA GLU A 81 -11.53 -15.06 6.45
C GLU A 81 -11.35 -14.87 4.93
N ALA A 82 -10.84 -13.72 4.51
CA ALA A 82 -10.57 -13.46 3.10
C ALA A 82 -9.52 -14.42 2.52
N ALA A 83 -8.47 -14.73 3.28
CA ALA A 83 -7.45 -15.69 2.88
C ALA A 83 -8.02 -17.11 2.73
N ASP A 84 -8.88 -17.54 3.65
CA ASP A 84 -9.55 -18.86 3.58
C ASP A 84 -10.54 -18.97 2.42
N ALA A 85 -11.20 -17.88 2.08
CA ALA A 85 -12.10 -17.83 0.94
C ALA A 85 -11.39 -17.85 -0.43
N GLY A 86 -10.04 -17.83 -0.45
CA GLY A 86 -9.25 -17.88 -1.67
C GLY A 86 -8.96 -16.54 -2.32
N ILE A 87 -9.19 -15.42 -1.62
CA ILE A 87 -8.80 -14.07 -2.07
C ILE A 87 -7.27 -14.03 -2.26
N LYS A 88 -6.82 -13.40 -3.34
CA LYS A 88 -5.40 -13.31 -3.70
C LYS A 88 -4.73 -12.04 -3.19
N VAL A 89 -5.46 -10.92 -3.19
CA VAL A 89 -4.98 -9.62 -2.71
C VAL A 89 -5.95 -9.10 -1.66
N ILE A 90 -5.43 -8.84 -0.47
CA ILE A 90 -6.17 -8.26 0.65
C ILE A 90 -5.60 -6.89 0.94
N VAL A 91 -6.45 -5.88 1.03
CA VAL A 91 -6.08 -4.51 1.39
C VAL A 91 -6.76 -4.17 2.71
N ALA A 92 -5.99 -4.00 3.79
CA ALA A 92 -6.50 -3.65 5.11
C ALA A 92 -6.27 -2.16 5.39
N ILE A 93 -7.34 -1.37 5.34
CA ILE A 93 -7.27 0.08 5.59
C ILE A 93 -7.21 0.37 7.09
N THR A 94 -7.84 -0.48 7.89
CA THR A 94 -8.03 -0.31 9.34
C THR A 94 -6.72 0.03 10.06
N GLU A 95 -6.75 1.09 10.84
CA GLU A 95 -5.71 1.48 11.80
C GLU A 95 -6.03 0.93 13.20
N GLY A 96 -4.99 0.66 14.02
CA GLY A 96 -5.15 0.30 15.41
C GLY A 96 -5.48 -1.17 15.66
N ILE A 97 -5.20 -2.05 14.72
CA ILE A 97 -5.30 -3.50 14.94
C ILE A 97 -4.27 -3.90 16.00
N PRO A 98 -4.67 -4.66 17.05
CA PRO A 98 -3.72 -5.11 18.05
C PRO A 98 -2.54 -5.88 17.45
N VAL A 99 -1.32 -5.57 17.89
CA VAL A 99 -0.09 -6.18 17.35
C VAL A 99 -0.15 -7.71 17.42
N LYS A 100 -0.66 -8.26 18.53
CA LYS A 100 -0.81 -9.72 18.70
C LYS A 100 -1.71 -10.32 17.62
N ASP A 101 -2.83 -9.67 17.32
CA ASP A 101 -3.80 -10.16 16.33
C ASP A 101 -3.20 -10.08 14.91
N MET A 102 -2.44 -9.01 14.62
CA MET A 102 -1.71 -8.92 13.34
C MET A 102 -0.59 -9.95 13.21
N MET A 103 0.09 -10.32 14.30
CA MET A 103 1.08 -11.40 14.27
C MET A 103 0.42 -12.73 13.92
N ILE A 104 -0.76 -13.01 14.47
CA ILE A 104 -1.54 -14.21 14.17
C ILE A 104 -1.99 -14.19 12.72
N ALA A 105 -2.64 -13.12 12.27
CA ALA A 105 -3.11 -12.98 10.89
C ALA A 105 -1.95 -13.11 9.88
N LYS A 106 -0.81 -12.44 10.13
CA LYS A 106 0.37 -12.52 9.25
C LYS A 106 0.93 -13.94 9.15
N LYS A 107 1.03 -14.66 10.26
CA LYS A 107 1.42 -16.08 10.25
C LYS A 107 0.44 -16.92 9.45
N TYR A 108 -0.85 -16.70 9.65
CA TYR A 108 -1.93 -17.43 8.99
C TYR A 108 -1.90 -17.29 7.46
N ILE A 109 -1.76 -16.06 6.95
CA ILE A 109 -1.74 -15.81 5.49
C ILE A 109 -0.45 -16.26 4.81
N LYS A 110 0.68 -16.35 5.55
CA LYS A 110 1.98 -16.75 5.00
C LYS A 110 1.93 -18.11 4.30
N GLU A 111 1.11 -19.04 4.79
CA GLU A 111 0.95 -20.39 4.26
C GLU A 111 -0.04 -20.47 3.09
N ARG A 112 -0.69 -19.35 2.70
CA ARG A 112 -1.82 -19.32 1.76
C ARG A 112 -1.54 -18.57 0.46
N ASN A 113 -0.31 -18.12 0.25
CA ASN A 113 0.08 -17.37 -0.96
C ASN A 113 -0.83 -16.16 -1.24
N VAL A 114 -1.10 -15.37 -0.20
CA VAL A 114 -1.93 -14.16 -0.23
C VAL A 114 -1.03 -12.94 -0.10
N THR A 115 -1.29 -11.93 -0.92
CA THR A 115 -0.66 -10.61 -0.77
C THR A 115 -1.53 -9.75 0.13
N LEU A 116 -1.01 -9.34 1.30
CA LEU A 116 -1.66 -8.40 2.21
C LEU A 116 -1.00 -7.02 2.12
N ILE A 117 -1.75 -6.01 1.75
CA ILE A 117 -1.36 -4.60 1.79
C ILE A 117 -1.95 -3.95 3.05
N GLY A 118 -1.13 -3.28 3.84
CA GLY A 118 -1.50 -2.75 5.14
C GLY A 118 -1.19 -3.71 6.30
N PRO A 119 -1.79 -3.49 7.47
CA PRO A 119 -2.86 -2.53 7.81
C PRO A 119 -2.39 -1.08 7.89
N ASN A 120 -3.33 -0.18 8.27
CA ASN A 120 -3.08 1.26 8.39
C ASN A 120 -2.44 1.84 7.13
N CYS A 121 -3.10 1.66 6.00
CA CYS A 121 -2.57 2.02 4.68
C CYS A 121 -3.63 2.73 3.83
N PRO A 122 -3.23 3.48 2.80
CA PRO A 122 -4.16 4.09 1.85
C PRO A 122 -4.62 3.12 0.75
N GLY A 123 -4.09 1.91 0.71
CA GLY A 123 -4.39 0.90 -0.30
C GLY A 123 -3.42 0.89 -1.49
N VAL A 124 -3.94 0.53 -2.64
CA VAL A 124 -3.20 0.42 -3.91
C VAL A 124 -3.99 1.01 -5.06
N ILE A 125 -3.30 1.67 -5.99
CA ILE A 125 -3.90 2.21 -7.21
C ILE A 125 -3.03 1.89 -8.43
N THR A 126 -3.67 1.40 -9.50
CA THR A 126 -3.12 1.32 -10.85
C THR A 126 -3.90 2.33 -11.69
N PRO A 127 -3.31 3.49 -12.01
CA PRO A 127 -4.03 4.61 -12.61
C PRO A 127 -4.67 4.26 -13.95
N GLY A 128 -5.96 4.61 -14.08
CA GLY A 128 -6.78 4.29 -15.25
C GLY A 128 -7.30 2.85 -15.31
N GLU A 129 -7.01 2.03 -14.29
CA GLU A 129 -7.44 0.63 -14.23
C GLU A 129 -8.23 0.29 -12.97
N ALA A 130 -7.64 0.43 -11.79
CA ALA A 130 -8.29 0.14 -10.52
C ALA A 130 -7.71 0.94 -9.36
N LYS A 131 -8.58 1.40 -8.49
CA LYS A 131 -8.25 1.95 -7.18
C LYS A 131 -8.87 1.04 -6.11
N VAL A 132 -8.03 0.44 -5.27
CA VAL A 132 -8.46 -0.38 -4.14
C VAL A 132 -7.93 0.27 -2.86
N GLY A 133 -8.71 1.19 -2.32
CA GLY A 133 -8.29 2.01 -1.20
C GLY A 133 -8.93 3.39 -1.18
N ILE A 134 -8.28 4.26 -0.39
CA ILE A 134 -8.76 5.62 -0.09
C ILE A 134 -7.99 6.71 -0.86
N MET A 135 -7.04 6.33 -1.71
CA MET A 135 -6.23 7.27 -2.48
C MET A 135 -7.08 8.19 -3.36
N PRO A 136 -6.81 9.52 -3.41
CA PRO A 136 -7.49 10.44 -4.30
C PRO A 136 -7.09 10.19 -5.75
N GLY A 137 -7.94 9.52 -6.54
CA GLY A 137 -7.61 9.06 -7.89
C GLY A 137 -7.16 10.16 -8.85
N PHE A 138 -7.60 11.41 -8.64
CA PHE A 138 -7.31 12.54 -9.51
C PHE A 138 -5.83 13.01 -9.49
N VAL A 139 -5.05 12.68 -8.45
CA VAL A 139 -3.61 13.00 -8.40
C VAL A 139 -2.75 12.01 -9.16
N PHE A 140 -3.32 10.87 -9.56
CA PHE A 140 -2.58 9.79 -10.21
C PHE A 140 -2.89 9.75 -11.71
N LYS A 141 -1.87 9.91 -12.55
CA LYS A 141 -1.96 9.72 -13.99
C LYS A 141 -1.18 8.48 -14.41
N LYS A 142 -1.69 7.74 -15.39
CA LYS A 142 -1.01 6.57 -15.94
C LYS A 142 0.35 6.93 -16.52
N GLY A 143 1.36 6.14 -16.22
CA GLY A 143 2.72 6.30 -16.72
C GLY A 143 3.61 5.12 -16.32
N ASN A 144 4.86 5.40 -15.99
CA ASN A 144 5.89 4.38 -15.86
C ASN A 144 6.68 4.44 -14.53
N ILE A 145 6.19 5.13 -13.52
CA ILE A 145 6.85 5.20 -12.20
C ILE A 145 6.04 4.44 -11.16
N GLY A 146 6.66 3.50 -10.47
CA GLY A 146 6.10 2.83 -9.33
C GLY A 146 6.32 3.63 -8.05
N ILE A 147 5.38 3.57 -7.09
CA ILE A 147 5.51 4.19 -5.77
C ILE A 147 5.29 3.13 -4.70
N VAL A 148 6.22 3.06 -3.74
CA VAL A 148 6.06 2.31 -2.48
C VAL A 148 6.20 3.28 -1.33
N SER A 149 5.20 3.34 -0.44
CA SER A 149 5.19 4.30 0.64
C SER A 149 4.55 3.76 1.92
N LYS A 150 5.13 4.11 3.06
CA LYS A 150 4.52 3.90 4.39
C LYS A 150 3.47 4.96 4.71
N SER A 151 3.55 6.14 4.10
CA SER A 151 2.68 7.28 4.36
C SER A 151 1.65 7.48 3.25
N GLY A 152 0.37 7.63 3.62
CA GLY A 152 -0.69 7.98 2.67
C GLY A 152 -0.46 9.35 2.04
N THR A 153 -0.28 10.39 2.86
CA THR A 153 -0.13 11.78 2.37
C THR A 153 1.12 11.99 1.53
N LEU A 154 2.25 11.39 1.91
CA LEU A 154 3.48 11.47 1.11
C LEU A 154 3.38 10.65 -0.20
N THR A 155 2.54 9.63 -0.26
CA THR A 155 2.22 8.94 -1.52
C THR A 155 1.55 9.90 -2.49
N TYR A 156 0.60 10.71 -2.02
CA TYR A 156 -0.12 11.69 -2.86
C TYR A 156 0.80 12.81 -3.31
N GLU A 157 1.65 13.33 -2.41
CA GLU A 157 2.67 14.33 -2.75
C GLU A 157 3.65 13.81 -3.81
N ALA A 158 4.17 12.60 -3.63
CA ALA A 158 5.07 11.99 -4.60
C ALA A 158 4.39 11.79 -5.97
N ALA A 159 3.13 11.32 -5.98
CA ALA A 159 2.38 11.17 -7.23
C ALA A 159 2.20 12.51 -7.95
N ASP A 160 1.85 13.58 -7.23
CA ASP A 160 1.71 14.93 -7.77
C ASP A 160 3.03 15.44 -8.35
N GLN A 161 4.16 15.26 -7.63
CA GLN A 161 5.49 15.65 -8.11
C GLN A 161 5.89 14.89 -9.39
N ILE A 162 5.64 13.59 -9.45
CA ILE A 162 5.91 12.76 -10.63
C ILE A 162 5.07 13.21 -11.82
N VAL A 163 3.78 13.49 -11.61
CA VAL A 163 2.87 13.95 -12.66
C VAL A 163 3.25 15.36 -13.16
N LYS A 164 3.62 16.29 -12.26
CA LYS A 164 4.10 17.64 -12.61
C LYS A 164 5.42 17.60 -13.38
N ALA A 165 6.25 16.61 -13.13
CA ALA A 165 7.48 16.36 -13.90
C ALA A 165 7.22 15.77 -15.31
N GLY A 166 5.96 15.67 -15.75
CA GLY A 166 5.60 15.10 -17.05
C GLY A 166 5.68 13.57 -17.13
N LEU A 167 5.85 12.92 -15.99
CA LEU A 167 5.84 11.45 -15.84
C LEU A 167 4.44 11.00 -15.41
N GLY A 168 4.27 9.71 -15.14
CA GLY A 168 3.04 9.14 -14.60
C GLY A 168 3.33 7.87 -13.81
N ILE A 169 2.31 7.31 -13.22
CA ILE A 169 2.40 6.20 -12.28
C ILE A 169 1.93 4.89 -12.91
N THR A 170 2.70 3.79 -12.75
CA THR A 170 2.25 2.43 -13.05
C THR A 170 1.36 1.90 -11.94
N THR A 171 1.90 1.88 -10.73
CA THR A 171 1.20 1.41 -9.54
C THR A 171 1.75 2.15 -8.33
N ALA A 172 0.88 2.63 -7.45
CA ALA A 172 1.25 3.14 -6.14
C ALA A 172 0.74 2.18 -5.06
N ILE A 173 1.64 1.75 -4.19
CA ILE A 173 1.41 0.80 -3.11
C ILE A 173 1.65 1.50 -1.78
N GLY A 174 0.59 1.74 -1.02
CA GLY A 174 0.69 2.19 0.35
C GLY A 174 0.80 0.98 1.28
N ILE A 175 1.97 0.74 1.84
CA ILE A 175 2.23 -0.47 2.64
C ILE A 175 1.80 -0.35 4.10
N GLY A 176 1.53 0.88 4.58
CA GLY A 176 1.09 1.15 5.93
C GLY A 176 2.19 1.52 6.93
N GLY A 177 1.77 2.16 8.01
CA GLY A 177 2.65 2.69 9.07
C GLY A 177 2.68 1.87 10.36
N ASP A 178 2.03 0.70 10.41
CA ASP A 178 2.01 -0.16 11.58
C ASP A 178 3.33 -0.96 11.73
N PRO A 179 3.68 -1.40 12.96
CA PRO A 179 4.88 -2.21 13.18
C PRO A 179 4.83 -3.57 12.48
N ILE A 180 3.64 -4.15 12.38
CA ILE A 180 3.40 -5.44 11.70
C ILE A 180 2.53 -5.19 10.48
N ILE A 181 3.14 -5.20 9.31
CA ILE A 181 2.47 -5.04 8.02
C ILE A 181 2.54 -6.34 7.20
N GLY A 182 1.62 -6.50 6.26
CA GLY A 182 1.54 -7.65 5.38
C GLY A 182 2.73 -7.73 4.44
N THR A 183 2.86 -6.73 3.56
CA THR A 183 3.90 -6.63 2.53
C THR A 183 4.94 -5.60 2.93
N PRO A 184 6.15 -6.00 3.36
CA PRO A 184 7.25 -5.08 3.66
C PRO A 184 7.74 -4.32 2.43
N THR A 185 8.46 -3.21 2.66
CA THR A 185 9.03 -2.35 1.61
C THR A 185 9.81 -3.14 0.54
N LYS A 186 10.65 -4.09 0.97
CA LYS A 186 11.45 -4.94 0.07
C LYS A 186 10.57 -5.72 -0.91
N GLU A 187 9.52 -6.36 -0.43
CA GLU A 187 8.62 -7.15 -1.26
C GLU A 187 7.83 -6.28 -2.24
N ALA A 188 7.34 -5.12 -1.79
CA ALA A 188 6.64 -4.17 -2.67
C ALA A 188 7.57 -3.59 -3.75
N VAL A 189 8.82 -3.27 -3.40
CA VAL A 189 9.84 -2.83 -4.37
C VAL A 189 10.15 -3.95 -5.37
N GLU A 190 10.29 -5.19 -4.91
CA GLU A 190 10.54 -6.35 -5.76
C GLU A 190 9.42 -6.55 -6.81
N MET A 191 8.16 -6.38 -6.41
CA MET A 191 7.02 -6.42 -7.33
C MET A 191 7.16 -5.37 -8.44
N LEU A 192 7.51 -4.13 -8.11
CA LEU A 192 7.70 -3.06 -9.07
C LEU A 192 8.99 -3.23 -9.90
N MET A 193 10.05 -3.78 -9.36
CA MET A 193 11.27 -4.12 -10.10
C MET A 193 11.01 -5.18 -11.18
N ASN A 194 10.09 -6.11 -10.92
CA ASN A 194 9.70 -7.17 -11.85
C ASN A 194 8.57 -6.76 -12.81
N ASP A 195 7.93 -5.62 -12.60
CA ASP A 195 6.89 -5.11 -13.48
C ASP A 195 7.51 -4.49 -14.74
N PRO A 196 7.23 -5.00 -15.95
CA PRO A 196 7.84 -4.49 -17.19
C PRO A 196 7.44 -3.06 -17.51
N ASP A 197 6.28 -2.59 -17.06
CA ASP A 197 5.78 -1.24 -17.33
C ASP A 197 6.38 -0.20 -16.37
N THR A 198 6.99 -0.63 -15.26
CA THR A 198 7.65 0.26 -14.31
C THR A 198 9.11 0.50 -14.72
N HIS A 199 9.48 1.77 -14.96
CA HIS A 199 10.83 2.17 -15.38
C HIS A 199 11.64 2.86 -14.28
N GLY A 200 11.00 3.34 -13.23
CA GLY A 200 11.62 3.92 -12.04
C GLY A 200 10.73 3.74 -10.83
N ILE A 201 11.30 3.83 -9.63
CA ILE A 201 10.58 3.60 -8.38
C ILE A 201 10.81 4.75 -7.40
N VAL A 202 9.75 5.24 -6.78
CA VAL A 202 9.82 6.11 -5.61
C VAL A 202 9.61 5.26 -4.37
N MET A 203 10.55 5.32 -3.43
CA MET A 203 10.51 4.60 -2.16
C MET A 203 10.46 5.59 -1.00
N ILE A 204 9.32 5.66 -0.31
CA ILE A 204 9.09 6.55 0.82
C ILE A 204 9.01 5.74 2.10
N GLY A 205 9.91 6.05 3.01
CA GLY A 205 9.96 5.48 4.34
C GLY A 205 9.88 6.53 5.44
N GLU A 206 10.13 6.10 6.64
CA GLU A 206 10.11 6.92 7.84
C GLU A 206 11.10 6.38 8.87
N ILE A 207 11.28 7.12 9.95
CA ILE A 207 12.05 6.66 11.12
C ILE A 207 11.44 5.37 11.72
N GLY A 208 12.26 4.60 12.40
CA GLY A 208 11.86 3.35 13.07
C GLY A 208 11.91 2.12 12.17
N GLY A 209 12.26 0.99 12.76
CA GLY A 209 12.42 -0.28 12.08
C GLY A 209 13.50 -0.27 10.98
N ASN A 210 13.54 -1.33 10.18
CA ASN A 210 14.60 -1.55 9.20
C ASN A 210 14.12 -1.86 7.78
N TYR A 211 12.87 -1.60 7.46
CA TYR A 211 12.28 -1.98 6.16
C TYR A 211 12.98 -1.33 4.97
N GLU A 212 13.34 -0.04 5.07
CA GLU A 212 13.99 0.69 4.00
C GLU A 212 15.46 0.28 3.81
N PRO A 213 16.29 0.11 4.87
CA PRO A 213 17.63 -0.48 4.76
C PRO A 213 17.63 -1.88 4.14
N VAL A 214 16.70 -2.74 4.52
CA VAL A 214 16.57 -4.09 3.95
C VAL A 214 16.24 -4.02 2.45
N ALA A 215 15.31 -3.16 2.07
CA ALA A 215 14.96 -2.95 0.66
C ALA A 215 16.16 -2.38 -0.14
N ALA A 216 16.89 -1.41 0.42
CA ALA A 216 18.03 -0.78 -0.23
C ALA A 216 19.17 -1.79 -0.50
N ARG A 217 19.49 -2.63 0.47
CA ARG A 217 20.52 -3.69 0.30
C ARG A 217 20.07 -4.69 -0.77
N TRP A 218 18.81 -5.11 -0.74
CA TRP A 218 18.27 -6.01 -1.76
C TRP A 218 18.33 -5.41 -3.18
N ILE A 219 18.01 -4.11 -3.34
CA ILE A 219 18.13 -3.40 -4.63
C ILE A 219 19.58 -3.47 -5.14
N LYS A 220 20.55 -3.16 -4.29
CA LYS A 220 21.99 -3.22 -4.62
C LYS A 220 22.42 -4.62 -5.02
N GLU A 221 22.06 -5.64 -4.24
CA GLU A 221 22.39 -7.05 -4.48
C GLU A 221 21.79 -7.58 -5.79
N ASN A 222 20.65 -7.03 -6.22
CA ASN A 222 19.99 -7.39 -7.48
C ASN A 222 20.35 -6.47 -8.66
N GLY A 223 21.42 -5.67 -8.54
CA GLY A 223 22.06 -4.95 -9.64
C GLY A 223 21.36 -3.63 -10.06
N ASN A 224 20.56 -3.01 -9.18
CA ASN A 224 19.94 -1.70 -9.41
C ASN A 224 19.25 -1.60 -10.80
N LYS A 225 18.47 -2.59 -11.16
CA LYS A 225 17.87 -2.75 -12.50
C LYS A 225 17.04 -1.56 -12.99
N LYS A 226 16.48 -0.80 -12.04
CA LYS A 226 15.69 0.41 -12.31
C LYS A 226 16.12 1.50 -11.33
N PRO A 227 16.17 2.78 -11.73
CA PRO A 227 16.50 3.87 -10.81
C PRO A 227 15.46 3.97 -9.70
N VAL A 228 15.94 4.22 -8.48
CA VAL A 228 15.10 4.42 -7.29
C VAL A 228 15.40 5.80 -6.70
N VAL A 229 14.33 6.58 -6.49
CA VAL A 229 14.38 7.82 -5.72
C VAL A 229 13.80 7.54 -4.34
N GLY A 230 14.52 7.92 -3.29
CA GLY A 230 14.14 7.63 -1.91
C GLY A 230 13.96 8.87 -1.05
N PHE A 231 12.98 8.83 -0.16
CA PHE A 231 12.75 9.84 0.87
C PHE A 231 12.45 9.18 2.21
N ILE A 232 13.01 9.72 3.30
CA ILE A 232 12.72 9.26 4.66
C ILE A 232 12.13 10.42 5.47
N ALA A 233 10.90 10.22 5.96
CA ALA A 233 10.23 11.16 6.84
C ALA A 233 10.78 11.10 8.28
N GLY A 234 10.64 12.21 9.01
CA GLY A 234 11.04 12.29 10.43
C GLY A 234 12.48 12.70 10.66
N GLN A 235 13.10 13.46 9.76
CA GLN A 235 14.50 13.90 9.88
C GLN A 235 14.77 14.73 11.15
N THR A 236 13.75 15.42 11.69
CA THR A 236 13.83 16.23 12.92
C THR A 236 13.19 15.55 14.13
N ALA A 237 12.81 14.28 14.01
CA ALA A 237 12.12 13.56 15.06
C ALA A 237 13.04 13.31 16.27
N PRO A 238 12.60 13.59 17.51
CA PRO A 238 13.37 13.29 18.70
C PRO A 238 13.35 11.77 18.98
N PRO A 239 14.46 11.20 19.52
CA PRO A 239 14.53 9.81 19.92
C PRO A 239 13.44 9.43 20.96
N GLY A 240 12.95 8.21 20.90
CA GLY A 240 12.01 7.64 21.87
C GLY A 240 10.58 8.19 21.80
N ARG A 241 10.28 9.09 20.86
CA ARG A 241 8.91 9.59 20.63
C ARG A 241 8.29 8.94 19.40
N ARG A 242 7.04 8.52 19.56
CA ARG A 242 6.19 8.09 18.44
C ARG A 242 5.77 9.30 17.60
N MET A 243 6.00 9.23 16.29
CA MET A 243 5.74 10.31 15.35
C MET A 243 4.62 9.96 14.36
N GLY A 244 3.37 10.01 14.85
CA GLY A 244 2.18 9.66 14.05
C GLY A 244 1.97 8.15 13.99
N HIS A 245 2.59 7.46 13.05
CA HIS A 245 2.48 6.02 12.88
C HIS A 245 3.00 5.23 14.10
N ALA A 246 2.36 4.09 14.39
CA ALA A 246 2.77 3.24 15.51
C ALA A 246 4.18 2.66 15.33
N GLY A 247 4.64 2.48 14.08
CA GLY A 247 5.98 2.03 13.75
C GLY A 247 7.03 3.15 13.68
N ALA A 248 6.62 4.43 13.68
CA ALA A 248 7.51 5.59 13.54
C ALA A 248 8.08 6.04 14.89
N ILE A 249 8.99 5.25 15.44
CA ILE A 249 9.69 5.53 16.68
C ILE A 249 11.17 5.17 16.55
N ILE A 250 12.07 6.06 16.95
CA ILE A 250 13.52 5.80 16.98
C ILE A 250 13.83 4.99 18.23
N GLY A 251 14.11 3.68 18.05
CA GLY A 251 14.53 2.76 19.11
C GLY A 251 16.03 2.55 19.18
N GLY A 252 16.76 2.90 18.12
CA GLY A 252 18.21 2.74 18.03
C GLY A 252 18.87 3.69 17.03
N ALA A 253 20.20 3.66 16.95
CA ALA A 253 20.96 4.56 16.08
C ALA A 253 20.68 4.35 14.58
N GLU A 254 20.37 3.12 14.19
CA GLU A 254 20.10 2.75 12.79
C GLU A 254 18.67 3.10 12.34
N ASP A 255 17.76 3.41 13.28
CA ASP A 255 16.36 3.72 13.02
C ASP A 255 16.13 5.20 12.67
N THR A 256 17.16 6.02 12.75
CA THR A 256 17.07 7.46 12.43
C THR A 256 16.94 7.68 10.92
N ALA A 257 16.32 8.78 10.52
CA ALA A 257 16.24 9.15 9.12
C ALA A 257 17.63 9.29 8.49
N ALA A 258 18.57 9.92 9.19
CA ALA A 258 19.94 10.12 8.71
C ALA A 258 20.67 8.79 8.44
N ALA A 259 20.57 7.81 9.36
CA ALA A 259 21.18 6.50 9.19
C ALA A 259 20.57 5.75 7.99
N LYS A 260 19.24 5.73 7.86
CA LYS A 260 18.55 5.10 6.73
C LYS A 260 18.92 5.75 5.39
N MET A 261 18.90 7.08 5.32
CA MET A 261 19.29 7.84 4.12
C MET A 261 20.74 7.56 3.71
N LYS A 262 21.66 7.43 4.67
CA LYS A 262 23.05 7.05 4.41
C LYS A 262 23.12 5.67 3.76
N ILE A 263 22.48 4.66 4.35
CA ILE A 263 22.46 3.28 3.80
C ILE A 263 21.85 3.27 2.39
N MET A 264 20.78 4.01 2.16
CA MET A 264 20.12 4.10 0.86
C MET A 264 21.08 4.68 -0.21
N ARG A 265 21.81 5.76 0.11
CA ARG A 265 22.83 6.34 -0.78
C ARG A 265 23.96 5.35 -1.09
N GLU A 266 24.47 4.65 -0.09
CA GLU A 266 25.50 3.59 -0.24
C GLU A 266 25.02 2.40 -1.10
N CYS A 267 23.71 2.22 -1.19
CA CYS A 267 23.08 1.22 -2.04
C CYS A 267 22.70 1.73 -3.45
N GLY A 268 23.08 2.98 -3.81
CA GLY A 268 22.84 3.54 -5.14
C GLY A 268 21.45 4.12 -5.34
N ILE A 269 20.71 4.41 -4.28
CA ILE A 269 19.42 5.07 -4.33
C ILE A 269 19.62 6.60 -4.36
N HIS A 270 18.88 7.30 -5.22
CA HIS A 270 18.86 8.75 -5.31
C HIS A 270 18.05 9.35 -4.16
N VAL A 271 18.69 9.64 -3.03
CA VAL A 271 18.00 10.12 -1.83
C VAL A 271 17.79 11.62 -1.88
N VAL A 272 16.54 12.06 -1.71
CA VAL A 272 16.16 13.48 -1.58
C VAL A 272 15.88 13.81 -0.11
N GLU A 273 16.16 15.06 0.26
CA GLU A 273 15.94 15.57 1.63
C GLU A 273 14.57 16.27 1.79
N SER A 274 13.92 16.58 0.67
CA SER A 274 12.58 17.14 0.62
C SER A 274 11.71 16.34 -0.35
N PRO A 275 10.44 16.03 -0.02
CA PRO A 275 9.53 15.35 -0.94
C PRO A 275 9.26 16.18 -2.20
N ALA A 276 9.38 17.50 -2.14
CA ALA A 276 9.23 18.39 -3.29
C ALA A 276 10.26 18.15 -4.41
N LEU A 277 11.36 17.46 -4.12
CA LEU A 277 12.43 17.16 -5.10
C LEU A 277 12.26 15.79 -5.78
N ILE A 278 11.25 15.02 -5.43
CA ILE A 278 11.05 13.64 -5.93
C ILE A 278 10.91 13.63 -7.46
N GLY A 279 10.08 14.51 -8.03
CA GLY A 279 9.84 14.56 -9.47
C GLY A 279 11.10 14.92 -10.28
N GLU A 280 11.80 15.97 -9.88
CA GLU A 280 13.05 16.40 -10.52
C GLU A 280 14.14 15.33 -10.39
N SER A 281 14.29 14.74 -9.21
CA SER A 281 15.27 13.66 -8.98
C SER A 281 14.97 12.43 -9.84
N MET A 282 13.70 12.09 -10.05
CA MET A 282 13.31 10.98 -10.91
C MET A 282 13.64 11.26 -12.39
N LEU A 283 13.41 12.49 -12.88
CA LEU A 283 13.82 12.87 -14.24
C LEU A 283 15.32 12.71 -14.43
N LYS A 284 16.13 13.21 -13.50
CA LYS A 284 17.61 13.05 -13.52
C LYS A 284 18.02 11.58 -13.52
N ALA A 285 17.42 10.78 -12.65
CA ALA A 285 17.72 9.36 -12.52
C ALA A 285 17.36 8.55 -13.80
N LEU A 286 16.36 9.00 -14.54
CA LEU A 286 15.98 8.43 -15.84
C LEU A 286 16.78 8.98 -17.03
N GLY A 287 17.70 9.94 -16.82
CA GLY A 287 18.43 10.61 -17.90
C GLY A 287 17.55 11.49 -18.80
N LYS A 288 16.49 12.07 -18.23
CA LYS A 288 15.49 12.90 -18.94
C LYS A 288 15.50 14.38 -18.49
N ALA A 289 16.44 14.76 -17.63
CA ALA A 289 16.60 16.13 -17.13
C ALA A 289 17.57 16.92 -17.99
#